data_cee12abb732735de0d3972dae59d97be
#
_entry.id   cee12abb732735de0d3972dae59d97be
#
_cell.length_a   1.000
_cell.length_b   1.000
_cell.length_c   1.000
_cell.angle_alpha   90.00
_cell.angle_beta   90.00
_cell.angle_gamma   90.00
#
_symmetry.space_group_name_H-M   'P 1'
#
loop_
_entity.id
_entity.type
_entity.pdbx_description
1 polymer ?
#
loop_
_entity_poly.entity_id
_entity_poly.type
_entity_poly.pdbx_seq_one_letter_code
_entity_poly.pdbx_strand_id
1 'polypeptide(L)'
;MGAGMLSHRKLFSMTLMMGVLFALFMFTQIYRASVNDYDTNSYASKAVDVQSSEAFNPLAASGRAGGEGGRQVVFIGQPASGMGNVVSQWCTYSKRALAWFPALEEYLAQETVQADILCLDPKALDWKTGGARLLELTDRNLTVIFGGLPEEEELLNCGELRTLLGIEGVREPGGVELEGIYLYSGFLIGGDAVYRAGTPEEAQRQDLELNVPWYRLNSQAKVYLAGLLEGEDTGQERRPPLIWRNTAGRARVFAVLGGYMEDETGLGILEGMMAESSSFELYPVVNAQSLSVADYPSFAQENQENLQRIYSSGLKMVSQNIIWPSLLSMSKQSAFKPTCFLTPQFLYEDGTEPEADGLSFYLKQIKDSQGEAGWSAGGKSELSPGEKWRRDQEFFTQAESAYTYTAAFAPEGAAESLAAAAKEIPELRTITGEAAEGEALLSFLSEGVTFQGITHRAERYCYSDDLRNRSLQTALGYTNILMDMGSVFWPETEEERWERYSQAASGNIGTWWKLYDCFDKTTATEADARVRNFLALDFTAFRENESIRLRVENRRGPASFLLRIHDKDVRSVSGGSFFKLEKDAYLITVSEDEVQINLTN
;
A
#
# COMPACT_ATOMS: atom_id res chain seq x y z
N MET A 1 38.59 -60.65 37.20
CA MET A 1 38.26 -59.79 36.09
C MET A 1 36.84 -60.16 35.63
N GLY A 2 35.82 -59.43 36.10
CA GLY A 2 34.48 -59.72 35.70
C GLY A 2 34.11 -58.90 34.47
N ALA A 3 33.99 -59.58 33.33
CA ALA A 3 33.40 -58.97 32.14
C ALA A 3 31.89 -58.74 32.40
N GLY A 4 31.50 -57.51 32.65
CA GLY A 4 30.08 -57.13 32.84
C GLY A 4 29.31 -57.40 31.56
N MET A 5 28.45 -58.39 31.52
CA MET A 5 27.50 -58.64 30.45
C MET A 5 26.53 -57.46 30.39
N LEU A 6 26.64 -56.68 29.32
CA LEU A 6 25.64 -55.64 29.01
C LEU A 6 24.27 -56.31 28.87
N SER A 7 23.30 -55.89 29.70
CA SER A 7 21.93 -56.39 29.61
C SER A 7 21.38 -56.20 28.18
N HIS A 8 20.71 -57.21 27.63
CA HIS A 8 20.10 -57.16 26.28
C HIS A 8 19.24 -55.92 26.07
N ARG A 9 18.61 -55.37 27.10
CA ARG A 9 17.86 -54.10 27.07
C ARG A 9 18.78 -52.89 26.80
N LYS A 10 19.98 -52.85 27.42
CA LYS A 10 20.93 -51.74 27.21
C LYS A 10 21.54 -51.83 25.81
N LEU A 11 21.83 -53.04 25.34
CA LEU A 11 22.34 -53.26 23.98
C LEU A 11 21.31 -52.84 22.93
N PHE A 12 20.05 -53.25 23.09
CA PHE A 12 18.94 -52.85 22.20
C PHE A 12 18.70 -51.33 22.19
N SER A 13 18.72 -50.68 23.35
CA SER A 13 18.57 -49.24 23.46
C SER A 13 19.72 -48.47 22.78
N MET A 14 20.98 -48.95 22.94
CA MET A 14 22.12 -48.35 22.24
C MET A 14 22.07 -48.57 20.73
N THR A 15 21.65 -49.76 20.26
CA THR A 15 21.50 -50.01 18.82
C THR A 15 20.40 -49.18 18.20
N LEU A 16 19.27 -49.02 18.88
CA LEU A 16 18.17 -48.16 18.44
C LEU A 16 18.62 -46.69 18.36
N MET A 17 19.31 -46.19 19.40
CA MET A 17 19.82 -44.83 19.43
C MET A 17 20.85 -44.56 18.34
N MET A 18 21.77 -45.53 18.07
CA MET A 18 22.70 -45.46 16.94
C MET A 18 21.96 -45.48 15.59
N GLY A 19 20.92 -46.29 15.45
CA GLY A 19 20.10 -46.33 14.23
C GLY A 19 19.39 -44.99 13.97
N VAL A 20 18.85 -44.36 15.01
CA VAL A 20 18.23 -43.02 14.91
C VAL A 20 19.29 -41.95 14.55
N LEU A 21 20.44 -41.95 15.19
CA LEU A 21 21.53 -41.02 14.88
C LEU A 21 22.05 -41.24 13.45
N PHE A 22 22.17 -42.48 12.99
CA PHE A 22 22.56 -42.78 11.62
C PHE A 22 21.51 -42.32 10.62
N ALA A 23 20.23 -42.53 10.89
CA ALA A 23 19.13 -42.03 10.06
C ALA A 23 19.15 -40.48 9.98
N LEU A 24 19.31 -39.78 11.12
CA LEU A 24 19.45 -38.33 11.15
C LEU A 24 20.67 -37.86 10.35
N PHE A 25 21.80 -38.55 10.46
CA PHE A 25 22.98 -38.23 9.69
C PHE A 25 22.75 -38.45 8.18
N MET A 26 22.11 -39.54 7.79
CA MET A 26 21.74 -39.78 6.38
C MET A 26 20.75 -38.74 5.84
N PHE A 27 19.78 -38.34 6.63
CA PHE A 27 18.88 -37.24 6.24
C PHE A 27 19.60 -35.92 6.02
N THR A 28 20.58 -35.58 6.88
CA THR A 28 21.40 -34.38 6.70
C THR A 28 22.31 -34.46 5.46
N GLN A 29 22.84 -35.64 5.13
CA GLN A 29 23.64 -35.83 3.93
C GLN A 29 22.79 -35.79 2.64
N ILE A 30 21.60 -36.40 2.64
CA ILE A 30 20.66 -36.34 1.52
C ILE A 30 20.21 -34.88 1.31
N TYR A 31 19.92 -34.18 2.38
CA TYR A 31 19.57 -32.75 2.31
C TYR A 31 20.69 -31.90 1.71
N ARG A 32 21.97 -32.11 2.17
CA ARG A 32 23.12 -31.41 1.59
C ARG A 32 23.36 -31.77 0.12
N ALA A 33 23.22 -33.03 -0.26
CA ALA A 33 23.37 -33.47 -1.65
C ALA A 33 22.27 -32.84 -2.54
N SER A 34 21.02 -32.78 -2.06
CA SER A 34 19.93 -32.17 -2.82
C SER A 34 20.07 -30.67 -2.96
N VAL A 35 20.75 -29.99 -2.04
CA VAL A 35 21.05 -28.55 -2.12
C VAL A 35 22.20 -28.28 -3.10
N ASN A 36 23.20 -29.15 -3.17
CA ASN A 36 24.34 -28.98 -4.09
C ASN A 36 24.02 -29.32 -5.56
N ASP A 37 22.97 -30.13 -5.81
CA ASP A 37 22.54 -30.52 -7.18
C ASP A 37 21.48 -29.55 -7.74
N TYR A 38 21.43 -28.32 -7.20
CA TYR A 38 20.43 -27.37 -7.53
C TYR A 38 20.74 -26.61 -8.83
N ASP A 39 19.92 -26.84 -9.85
CA ASP A 39 20.01 -26.12 -11.13
C ASP A 39 19.49 -24.68 -11.00
N THR A 40 20.42 -23.72 -10.85
CA THR A 40 20.12 -22.30 -10.78
C THR A 40 19.51 -21.75 -12.07
N ASN A 41 19.66 -22.44 -13.21
CA ASN A 41 19.07 -22.04 -14.49
C ASN A 41 17.53 -22.15 -14.49
N SER A 42 16.94 -22.92 -13.60
CA SER A 42 15.48 -23.00 -13.46
C SER A 42 14.84 -21.79 -12.78
N TYR A 43 15.66 -20.84 -12.34
CA TYR A 43 15.24 -19.57 -11.73
C TYR A 43 15.17 -18.39 -12.68
N ALA A 44 15.47 -18.58 -13.95
CA ALA A 44 14.98 -17.56 -14.87
C ALA A 44 13.54 -17.31 -14.43
N SER A 45 13.28 -16.14 -13.83
CA SER A 45 11.91 -15.74 -13.53
C SER A 45 11.14 -16.14 -14.77
N LYS A 46 10.00 -16.79 -14.64
CA LYS A 46 9.07 -16.76 -15.75
C LYS A 46 8.91 -15.27 -15.97
N ALA A 47 9.71 -14.72 -16.86
CA ALA A 47 9.49 -13.41 -17.39
C ALA A 47 8.01 -13.49 -17.76
N VAL A 48 7.16 -12.86 -16.96
CA VAL A 48 5.82 -12.55 -17.42
C VAL A 48 6.15 -11.95 -18.75
N ASP A 49 5.67 -12.60 -19.82
CA ASP A 49 5.97 -12.19 -21.18
C ASP A 49 5.41 -10.78 -21.32
N VAL A 50 6.19 -9.85 -20.80
CA VAL A 50 5.98 -8.41 -20.90
C VAL A 50 6.45 -8.17 -22.30
N GLN A 51 5.54 -8.46 -23.26
CA GLN A 51 5.71 -7.97 -24.61
C GLN A 51 6.24 -6.54 -24.47
N SER A 52 7.47 -6.36 -24.91
CA SER A 52 8.12 -5.06 -24.98
C SER A 52 7.09 -4.13 -25.58
N SER A 53 6.50 -3.26 -24.78
CA SER A 53 5.54 -2.32 -25.27
C SER A 53 6.33 -1.34 -26.13
N GLU A 54 6.17 -1.50 -27.43
CA GLU A 54 6.52 -0.42 -28.32
C GLU A 54 5.84 0.84 -27.78
N ALA A 55 6.69 1.77 -27.32
CA ALA A 55 6.39 3.17 -27.04
C ALA A 55 5.06 3.45 -26.29
N PHE A 56 4.93 2.99 -25.06
CA PHE A 56 4.01 3.64 -24.14
C PHE A 56 4.72 4.87 -23.58
N ASN A 57 4.32 6.06 -24.02
CA ASN A 57 4.77 7.32 -23.44
C ASN A 57 3.79 7.72 -22.33
N PRO A 58 4.11 7.50 -21.04
CA PRO A 58 3.21 7.82 -19.94
C PRO A 58 2.90 9.32 -19.87
N LEU A 59 3.80 10.18 -20.31
CA LEU A 59 3.61 11.63 -20.37
C LEU A 59 2.64 12.05 -21.48
N ALA A 60 2.45 11.25 -22.54
CA ALA A 60 1.47 11.53 -23.57
C ALA A 60 0.06 11.00 -23.22
N ALA A 61 -0.05 10.05 -22.31
CA ALA A 61 -1.34 9.52 -21.81
C ALA A 61 -2.02 10.46 -20.81
N SER A 62 -1.26 11.33 -20.12
CA SER A 62 -1.79 12.31 -19.16
C SER A 62 -2.65 13.42 -19.79
N GLY A 63 -2.82 13.45 -21.09
CA GLY A 63 -3.59 14.45 -21.82
C GLY A 63 -4.92 13.97 -22.41
N ARG A 64 -5.36 12.73 -22.18
CA ARG A 64 -6.67 12.27 -22.63
C ARG A 64 -7.65 12.19 -21.48
N ALA A 65 -8.50 13.21 -21.43
CA ALA A 65 -9.77 13.17 -20.72
C ALA A 65 -10.50 11.85 -21.03
N GLY A 66 -11.04 11.24 -20.00
CA GLY A 66 -11.85 10.04 -20.11
C GLY A 66 -12.86 10.13 -21.26
N GLY A 67 -13.12 9.00 -21.91
CA GLY A 67 -14.13 8.90 -22.93
C GLY A 67 -15.47 9.44 -22.45
N GLU A 68 -16.41 9.68 -23.36
CA GLU A 68 -17.76 10.21 -23.05
C GLU A 68 -18.36 9.52 -21.83
N GLY A 69 -18.33 10.20 -20.65
CA GLY A 69 -18.79 9.67 -19.36
C GLY A 69 -17.83 9.86 -18.18
N GLY A 70 -16.56 10.23 -18.40
CA GLY A 70 -15.63 10.54 -17.29
C GLY A 70 -16.01 11.85 -16.61
N ARG A 71 -16.15 11.83 -15.25
CA ARG A 71 -16.47 13.04 -14.48
C ARG A 71 -15.30 14.01 -14.49
N GLN A 72 -15.60 15.27 -14.80
CA GLN A 72 -14.63 16.36 -14.75
C GLN A 72 -14.38 16.80 -13.31
N VAL A 73 -13.16 16.63 -12.85
CA VAL A 73 -12.68 17.17 -11.56
C VAL A 73 -12.08 18.55 -11.80
N VAL A 74 -12.45 19.49 -10.95
CA VAL A 74 -11.80 20.80 -10.87
C VAL A 74 -11.20 20.96 -9.48
N PHE A 75 -9.92 21.25 -9.42
CA PHE A 75 -9.22 21.55 -8.18
C PHE A 75 -8.94 23.04 -8.07
N ILE A 76 -9.35 23.64 -6.96
CA ILE A 76 -9.04 25.03 -6.62
C ILE A 76 -8.00 25.03 -5.52
N GLY A 77 -6.79 25.46 -5.86
CA GLY A 77 -5.66 25.44 -4.94
C GLY A 77 -4.30 25.45 -5.64
N GLN A 78 -3.25 25.15 -4.89
CA GLN A 78 -1.91 25.01 -5.43
C GLN A 78 -1.64 23.54 -5.79
N PRO A 79 -1.24 23.21 -7.03
CA PRO A 79 -0.99 21.83 -7.45
C PRO A 79 0.06 21.09 -6.60
N ALA A 80 1.04 21.83 -6.08
CA ALA A 80 2.12 21.28 -5.25
C ALA A 80 1.76 21.24 -3.73
N SER A 81 0.51 21.55 -3.35
CA SER A 81 0.06 21.33 -1.96
C SER A 81 -0.16 19.84 -1.71
N GLY A 82 -0.15 19.39 -0.45
CA GLY A 82 -0.48 18.01 -0.08
C GLY A 82 -1.80 17.57 -0.70
N MET A 83 -2.87 18.38 -0.55
CA MET A 83 -4.16 18.11 -1.19
C MET A 83 -4.09 18.10 -2.73
N GLY A 84 -3.30 19.01 -3.33
CA GLY A 84 -3.12 19.07 -4.79
C GLY A 84 -2.50 17.77 -5.32
N ASN A 85 -1.47 17.27 -4.65
CA ASN A 85 -0.82 16.00 -4.97
C ASN A 85 -1.81 14.82 -4.84
N VAL A 86 -2.57 14.76 -3.76
CA VAL A 86 -3.59 13.71 -3.53
C VAL A 86 -4.66 13.73 -4.63
N VAL A 87 -5.23 14.88 -4.94
CA VAL A 87 -6.25 15.02 -6.00
C VAL A 87 -5.68 14.65 -7.37
N SER A 88 -4.45 15.05 -7.67
CA SER A 88 -3.77 14.71 -8.93
C SER A 88 -3.54 13.20 -9.07
N GLN A 89 -3.03 12.55 -8.03
CA GLN A 89 -2.84 11.10 -8.00
C GLN A 89 -4.17 10.35 -8.10
N TRP A 90 -5.17 10.77 -7.33
CA TRP A 90 -6.51 10.20 -7.38
C TRP A 90 -7.13 10.26 -8.77
N CYS A 91 -7.06 11.42 -9.46
CA CYS A 91 -7.55 11.56 -10.82
C CYS A 91 -6.81 10.65 -11.80
N THR A 92 -5.48 10.55 -11.66
CA THR A 92 -4.64 9.67 -12.48
C THR A 92 -5.02 8.20 -12.30
N TYR A 93 -5.19 7.75 -11.07
CA TYR A 93 -5.49 6.36 -10.74
C TYR A 93 -6.92 5.96 -11.13
N SER A 94 -7.89 6.84 -10.88
CA SER A 94 -9.30 6.61 -11.19
C SER A 94 -9.71 7.02 -12.61
N LYS A 95 -8.75 7.47 -13.44
CA LYS A 95 -8.95 7.86 -14.85
C LYS A 95 -9.93 9.01 -15.04
N ARG A 96 -9.94 9.98 -14.11
CA ARG A 96 -10.76 11.18 -14.19
C ARG A 96 -9.99 12.34 -14.82
N ALA A 97 -10.70 13.18 -15.57
CA ALA A 97 -10.13 14.40 -16.11
C ALA A 97 -9.95 15.44 -14.99
N LEU A 98 -8.76 16.07 -14.90
CA LEU A 98 -8.45 17.10 -13.92
C LEU A 98 -8.20 18.44 -14.62
N ALA A 99 -8.88 19.47 -14.15
CA ALA A 99 -8.53 20.86 -14.43
C ALA A 99 -8.20 21.58 -13.11
N TRP A 100 -7.26 22.49 -13.19
CA TRP A 100 -6.76 23.21 -12.03
C TRP A 100 -6.89 24.72 -12.18
N PHE A 101 -7.24 25.39 -11.08
CA PHE A 101 -7.32 26.85 -10.98
C PHE A 101 -6.74 27.33 -9.65
N PRO A 102 -5.97 28.42 -9.62
CA PRO A 102 -5.37 28.93 -8.40
C PRO A 102 -6.40 29.57 -7.45
N ALA A 103 -7.53 30.04 -7.97
CA ALA A 103 -8.60 30.68 -7.20
C ALA A 103 -9.97 30.35 -7.78
N LEU A 104 -11.00 30.42 -6.92
CA LEU A 104 -12.40 30.16 -7.30
C LEU A 104 -12.90 31.15 -8.35
N GLU A 105 -12.52 32.42 -8.25
CA GLU A 105 -12.90 33.49 -9.17
C GLU A 105 -12.42 33.22 -10.60
N GLU A 106 -11.22 32.66 -10.74
CA GLU A 106 -10.68 32.31 -12.06
C GLU A 106 -11.46 31.16 -12.69
N TYR A 107 -11.83 30.16 -11.89
CA TYR A 107 -12.72 29.08 -12.34
C TYR A 107 -14.08 29.62 -12.77
N LEU A 108 -14.67 30.52 -12.01
CA LEU A 108 -16.00 31.09 -12.31
C LEU A 108 -15.99 32.05 -13.50
N ALA A 109 -14.86 32.66 -13.82
CA ALA A 109 -14.72 33.59 -14.94
C ALA A 109 -14.62 32.89 -16.31
N GLN A 110 -14.33 31.57 -16.33
CA GLN A 110 -14.22 30.79 -17.57
C GLN A 110 -15.53 29.99 -17.83
N GLU A 111 -15.82 29.70 -19.10
CA GLU A 111 -17.01 28.98 -19.53
C GLU A 111 -16.72 27.60 -20.15
N THR A 112 -15.42 27.26 -20.33
CA THR A 112 -14.99 26.09 -21.11
C THR A 112 -14.97 24.78 -20.32
N VAL A 113 -14.74 24.87 -19.00
CA VAL A 113 -14.65 23.70 -18.10
C VAL A 113 -15.79 23.73 -17.12
N GLN A 114 -16.62 22.69 -17.10
CA GLN A 114 -17.67 22.52 -16.09
C GLN A 114 -17.26 21.37 -15.16
N ALA A 115 -17.27 21.64 -13.85
CA ALA A 115 -16.99 20.64 -12.84
C ALA A 115 -18.21 19.74 -12.60
N ASP A 116 -17.98 18.43 -12.54
CA ASP A 116 -18.87 17.46 -11.89
C ASP A 116 -18.46 17.28 -10.42
N ILE A 117 -17.15 17.45 -10.15
CA ILE A 117 -16.54 17.36 -8.83
C ILE A 117 -15.65 18.58 -8.65
N LEU A 118 -15.87 19.33 -7.58
CA LEU A 118 -15.11 20.52 -7.22
C LEU A 118 -14.36 20.28 -5.91
N CYS A 119 -13.04 20.15 -5.98
CA CYS A 119 -12.17 19.99 -4.82
C CYS A 119 -11.57 21.34 -4.43
N LEU A 120 -11.69 21.70 -3.17
CA LEU A 120 -11.34 23.02 -2.64
C LEU A 120 -10.25 22.89 -1.58
N ASP A 121 -9.08 23.46 -1.88
CA ASP A 121 -8.03 23.68 -0.88
C ASP A 121 -8.42 24.87 0.01
N PRO A 122 -8.55 24.70 1.33
CA PRO A 122 -8.96 25.79 2.22
C PRO A 122 -8.05 27.00 2.15
N LYS A 123 -6.77 26.81 1.85
CA LYS A 123 -5.76 27.88 1.76
C LYS A 123 -5.91 28.77 0.51
N ALA A 124 -6.67 28.30 -0.49
CA ALA A 124 -6.86 29.02 -1.77
C ALA A 124 -8.17 29.78 -1.85
N LEU A 125 -8.99 29.80 -0.80
CA LEU A 125 -10.32 30.41 -0.80
C LEU A 125 -10.36 31.67 0.06
N ASP A 126 -10.91 32.77 -0.51
CA ASP A 126 -11.42 33.85 0.29
C ASP A 126 -12.84 33.49 0.78
N TRP A 127 -12.93 33.05 2.02
CA TRP A 127 -14.16 32.54 2.61
C TRP A 127 -15.27 33.57 2.68
N LYS A 128 -14.96 34.88 2.72
CA LYS A 128 -15.96 35.97 2.81
C LYS A 128 -16.76 36.10 1.54
N THR A 129 -16.14 35.88 0.39
CA THR A 129 -16.79 36.02 -0.92
C THR A 129 -17.12 34.69 -1.56
N GLY A 130 -16.29 33.67 -1.31
CA GLY A 130 -16.40 32.34 -1.89
C GLY A 130 -17.65 31.57 -1.48
N GLY A 131 -18.10 31.71 -0.23
CA GLY A 131 -19.29 31.01 0.28
C GLY A 131 -20.56 31.31 -0.54
N ALA A 132 -20.84 32.59 -0.84
CA ALA A 132 -22.00 32.99 -1.65
C ALA A 132 -21.90 32.45 -3.09
N ARG A 133 -20.70 32.49 -3.69
CA ARG A 133 -20.46 31.97 -5.03
C ARG A 133 -20.61 30.46 -5.12
N LEU A 134 -20.13 29.72 -4.13
CA LEU A 134 -20.31 28.27 -4.04
C LEU A 134 -21.79 27.91 -3.87
N LEU A 135 -22.53 28.68 -3.10
CA LEU A 135 -23.96 28.45 -2.90
C LEU A 135 -24.74 28.60 -4.23
N GLU A 136 -24.37 29.56 -5.11
CA GLU A 136 -24.96 29.71 -6.45
C GLU A 136 -24.73 28.44 -7.34
N LEU A 137 -23.66 27.67 -7.10
CA LEU A 137 -23.40 26.45 -7.87
C LEU A 137 -24.25 25.25 -7.42
N THR A 138 -24.90 25.32 -6.26
CA THR A 138 -25.68 24.19 -5.71
C THR A 138 -26.95 23.84 -6.47
N ASP A 139 -27.38 24.68 -7.38
CA ASP A 139 -28.51 24.38 -8.30
C ASP A 139 -28.15 23.30 -9.33
N ARG A 140 -26.86 23.00 -9.47
CA ARG A 140 -26.32 21.94 -10.35
C ARG A 140 -26.16 20.63 -9.59
N ASN A 141 -26.15 19.52 -10.32
CA ASN A 141 -25.78 18.23 -9.76
C ASN A 141 -24.24 18.16 -9.64
N LEU A 142 -23.71 18.72 -8.55
CA LEU A 142 -22.28 18.92 -8.30
C LEU A 142 -21.88 18.23 -7.00
N THR A 143 -20.70 17.63 -6.97
CA THR A 143 -20.06 17.21 -5.73
C THR A 143 -19.00 18.23 -5.34
N VAL A 144 -19.13 18.85 -4.18
CA VAL A 144 -18.16 19.81 -3.63
C VAL A 144 -17.44 19.18 -2.46
N ILE A 145 -16.13 19.24 -2.47
CA ILE A 145 -15.26 18.66 -1.43
C ILE A 145 -14.41 19.74 -0.82
N PHE A 146 -14.65 20.05 0.44
CA PHE A 146 -13.80 20.90 1.24
C PHE A 146 -12.71 20.02 1.88
N GLY A 147 -11.47 20.11 1.40
CA GLY A 147 -10.32 19.35 1.91
C GLY A 147 -9.81 19.80 3.28
N GLY A 148 -10.36 20.87 3.80
CA GLY A 148 -10.21 21.42 5.12
C GLY A 148 -11.22 22.54 5.33
N LEU A 149 -11.32 23.06 6.55
CA LEU A 149 -12.26 24.12 6.91
C LEU A 149 -11.49 25.36 7.39
N PRO A 150 -12.09 26.57 7.26
CA PRO A 150 -11.53 27.76 7.87
C PRO A 150 -11.60 27.70 9.41
N GLU A 151 -10.93 28.65 10.05
CA GLU A 151 -11.00 28.81 11.49
C GLU A 151 -12.47 28.99 11.97
N GLU A 152 -12.76 28.50 13.18
CA GLU A 152 -14.12 28.45 13.75
C GLU A 152 -14.83 29.81 13.68
N GLU A 153 -14.14 30.90 14.07
CA GLU A 153 -14.72 32.26 14.05
C GLU A 153 -15.10 32.72 12.64
N GLU A 154 -14.25 32.43 11.65
CA GLU A 154 -14.48 32.79 10.26
C GLU A 154 -15.66 32.03 9.68
N LEU A 155 -15.73 30.71 9.93
CA LEU A 155 -16.83 29.86 9.50
C LEU A 155 -18.16 30.24 10.12
N LEU A 156 -18.18 30.55 11.44
CA LEU A 156 -19.41 30.96 12.12
C LEU A 156 -19.94 32.30 11.64
N ASN A 157 -19.09 33.20 11.16
CA ASN A 157 -19.46 34.49 10.62
C ASN A 157 -19.95 34.41 9.15
N CYS A 158 -19.77 33.26 8.44
CA CYS A 158 -20.23 33.06 7.07
C CYS A 158 -21.48 32.16 7.03
N GLY A 159 -22.66 32.75 6.88
CA GLY A 159 -23.94 32.04 6.87
C GLY A 159 -24.08 31.08 5.68
N GLU A 160 -23.53 31.44 4.53
CA GLU A 160 -23.54 30.69 3.30
C GLU A 160 -22.68 29.40 3.43
N LEU A 161 -21.50 29.51 4.02
CA LEU A 161 -20.67 28.33 4.29
C LEU A 161 -21.33 27.38 5.29
N ARG A 162 -21.93 27.92 6.35
CA ARG A 162 -22.67 27.08 7.30
C ARG A 162 -23.83 26.35 6.63
N THR A 163 -24.53 27.00 5.71
CA THR A 163 -25.62 26.39 4.93
C THR A 163 -25.07 25.27 4.03
N LEU A 164 -23.97 25.51 3.31
CA LEU A 164 -23.31 24.52 2.45
C LEU A 164 -22.87 23.29 3.26
N LEU A 165 -22.21 23.53 4.37
CA LEU A 165 -21.63 22.48 5.23
C LEU A 165 -22.67 21.81 6.15
N GLY A 166 -23.89 22.35 6.25
CA GLY A 166 -24.93 21.84 7.14
C GLY A 166 -24.67 22.13 8.62
N ILE A 167 -23.91 23.17 8.95
CA ILE A 167 -23.53 23.52 10.31
C ILE A 167 -24.59 24.46 10.91
N GLU A 168 -25.26 24.01 11.96
CA GLU A 168 -26.23 24.82 12.72
C GLU A 168 -25.57 25.70 13.80
N GLY A 169 -24.41 25.27 14.31
CA GLY A 169 -23.65 25.96 15.34
C GLY A 169 -22.53 25.13 15.90
N VAL A 170 -21.88 25.66 16.94
CA VAL A 170 -20.84 24.97 17.68
C VAL A 170 -21.42 24.47 18.99
N ARG A 171 -21.05 23.26 19.38
CA ARG A 171 -21.48 22.66 20.64
C ARG A 171 -20.59 23.10 21.79
N GLU A 172 -19.28 23.14 21.54
CA GLU A 172 -18.26 23.57 22.49
C GLU A 172 -17.26 24.51 21.80
N PRO A 173 -17.26 25.79 22.13
CA PRO A 173 -16.36 26.78 21.54
C PRO A 173 -14.90 26.53 21.94
N GLY A 174 -13.99 26.76 21.00
CA GLY A 174 -12.54 26.65 21.25
C GLY A 174 -11.95 25.25 21.03
N GLY A 175 -12.78 24.30 20.60
CA GLY A 175 -12.35 22.94 20.28
C GLY A 175 -12.41 21.97 21.46
N VAL A 176 -12.34 20.71 21.12
CA VAL A 176 -12.28 19.59 22.06
C VAL A 176 -11.09 18.69 21.72
N GLU A 177 -10.44 18.19 22.74
CA GLU A 177 -9.38 17.19 22.57
C GLU A 177 -10.01 15.82 22.32
N LEU A 178 -9.56 15.15 21.27
CA LEU A 178 -9.99 13.80 20.91
C LEU A 178 -8.98 12.79 21.42
N GLU A 179 -9.47 11.72 22.05
CA GLU A 179 -8.65 10.56 22.44
C GLU A 179 -8.55 9.50 21.34
N GLY A 180 -9.17 9.74 20.21
CA GLY A 180 -9.17 8.83 19.08
C GLY A 180 -10.30 9.13 18.10
N ILE A 181 -10.51 8.24 17.15
CA ILE A 181 -11.50 8.40 16.10
C ILE A 181 -12.35 7.14 15.91
N TYR A 182 -13.55 7.32 15.38
CA TYR A 182 -14.47 6.26 14.96
C TYR A 182 -14.74 6.38 13.47
N LEU A 183 -14.38 5.34 12.71
CA LEU A 183 -14.71 5.21 11.29
C LEU A 183 -16.00 4.38 11.17
N TYR A 184 -17.03 4.94 10.50
CA TYR A 184 -18.27 4.24 10.24
C TYR A 184 -18.14 3.30 9.03
N SER A 185 -18.76 2.13 9.13
CA SER A 185 -18.76 1.12 8.05
C SER A 185 -19.37 1.65 6.75
N GLY A 186 -18.89 1.13 5.62
CA GLY A 186 -19.39 1.45 4.30
C GLY A 186 -18.80 2.70 3.65
N PHE A 187 -17.90 3.42 4.34
CA PHE A 187 -17.16 4.54 3.76
C PHE A 187 -15.81 4.07 3.17
N LEU A 188 -14.92 3.53 4.00
CA LEU A 188 -13.72 2.81 3.56
C LEU A 188 -13.94 1.30 3.67
N ILE A 189 -13.21 0.52 2.87
CA ILE A 189 -13.21 -0.95 2.95
C ILE A 189 -12.55 -1.39 4.27
N GLY A 190 -13.06 -2.48 4.87
CA GLY A 190 -12.58 -3.03 6.13
C GLY A 190 -13.56 -2.84 7.29
N GLY A 191 -14.77 -2.35 7.01
CA GLY A 191 -15.83 -2.16 8.00
C GLY A 191 -15.62 -0.97 8.92
N ASP A 192 -16.34 -0.95 10.05
CA ASP A 192 -16.16 0.06 11.10
C ASP A 192 -14.85 -0.16 11.88
N ALA A 193 -14.30 0.92 12.39
CA ALA A 193 -13.10 0.89 13.21
C ALA A 193 -13.15 1.88 14.37
N VAL A 194 -12.58 1.47 15.49
CA VAL A 194 -12.39 2.30 16.68
C VAL A 194 -10.90 2.42 16.93
N TYR A 195 -10.38 3.61 16.78
CA TYR A 195 -8.99 3.95 17.01
C TYR A 195 -8.87 4.69 18.34
N ARG A 196 -8.87 3.94 19.43
CA ARG A 196 -8.70 4.42 20.80
C ARG A 196 -7.92 3.38 21.58
N ALA A 197 -6.91 3.79 22.30
CA ALA A 197 -6.17 2.91 23.20
C ALA A 197 -7.04 2.51 24.40
N GLY A 198 -7.23 1.20 24.56
CA GLY A 198 -7.90 0.61 25.73
C GLY A 198 -6.92 -0.03 26.72
N THR A 199 -5.67 -0.22 26.29
CA THR A 199 -4.59 -0.82 27.09
C THR A 199 -3.30 0.01 26.99
N PRO A 200 -2.36 -0.13 27.95
CA PRO A 200 -1.07 0.53 27.88
C PRO A 200 -0.24 0.14 26.64
N GLU A 201 -0.39 -1.08 26.12
CA GLU A 201 0.26 -1.53 24.89
C GLU A 201 -0.33 -0.84 23.66
N GLU A 202 -1.65 -0.65 23.64
CA GLU A 202 -2.33 0.08 22.57
C GLU A 202 -2.05 1.58 22.61
N ALA A 203 -1.72 2.14 23.78
CA ALA A 203 -1.34 3.54 23.91
C ALA A 203 -0.07 3.88 23.11
N GLN A 204 0.81 2.91 22.84
CA GLN A 204 1.97 3.09 21.98
C GLN A 204 1.61 3.23 20.49
N ARG A 205 0.39 2.86 20.11
CA ARG A 205 -0.14 2.95 18.72
C ARG A 205 -1.00 4.18 18.50
N GLN A 206 -1.32 4.89 19.60
CA GLN A 206 -2.18 6.08 19.56
C GLN A 206 -1.38 7.27 19.01
N ASP A 207 -1.81 7.79 17.87
CA ASP A 207 -1.23 8.92 17.15
C ASP A 207 -2.31 9.77 16.42
N LEU A 208 -3.59 9.52 16.75
CA LEU A 208 -4.74 10.22 16.19
C LEU A 208 -5.39 11.17 17.22
N GLU A 209 -4.57 11.80 18.03
CA GLU A 209 -5.00 12.85 18.95
C GLU A 209 -5.13 14.16 18.19
N LEU A 210 -6.29 14.79 18.26
CA LEU A 210 -6.62 16.01 17.53
C LEU A 210 -7.37 16.97 18.45
N ASN A 211 -7.12 18.26 18.31
CA ASN A 211 -8.00 19.31 18.85
C ASN A 211 -8.83 19.89 17.71
N VAL A 212 -10.15 19.73 17.80
CA VAL A 212 -11.06 20.12 16.73
C VAL A 212 -12.29 20.85 17.24
N PRO A 213 -12.86 21.81 16.47
CA PRO A 213 -14.16 22.40 16.76
C PRO A 213 -15.26 21.32 16.78
N TRP A 214 -16.16 21.39 17.75
CA TRP A 214 -17.30 20.49 17.79
C TRP A 214 -18.53 21.11 17.14
N TYR A 215 -18.70 20.89 15.85
CA TYR A 215 -19.85 21.40 15.10
C TYR A 215 -21.12 20.58 15.36
N ARG A 216 -22.23 21.29 15.54
CA ARG A 216 -23.57 20.69 15.50
C ARG A 216 -24.08 20.73 14.07
N LEU A 217 -24.30 19.57 13.49
CA LEU A 217 -24.78 19.39 12.13
C LEU A 217 -26.32 19.33 12.09
N ASN A 218 -26.88 19.68 10.92
CA ASN A 218 -28.32 19.51 10.65
C ASN A 218 -28.69 18.02 10.48
N SER A 219 -29.98 17.73 10.47
CA SER A 219 -30.51 16.36 10.37
C SER A 219 -30.30 15.67 9.02
N GLN A 220 -29.86 16.38 7.99
CA GLN A 220 -29.57 15.83 6.65
C GLN A 220 -28.10 15.43 6.50
N ALA A 221 -27.25 15.86 7.40
CA ALA A 221 -25.83 15.53 7.37
C ALA A 221 -25.61 14.07 7.74
N LYS A 222 -24.73 13.40 6.99
CA LYS A 222 -24.27 12.04 7.27
C LYS A 222 -22.78 12.07 7.62
N VAL A 223 -22.42 11.54 8.79
CA VAL A 223 -21.05 11.48 9.29
C VAL A 223 -20.42 10.14 8.93
N TYR A 224 -19.18 10.16 8.49
CA TYR A 224 -18.36 9.00 8.08
C TYR A 224 -17.18 8.75 9.00
N LEU A 225 -16.60 9.82 9.55
CA LEU A 225 -15.53 9.79 10.53
C LEU A 225 -15.88 10.75 11.66
N ALA A 226 -15.73 10.31 12.90
CA ALA A 226 -16.06 11.10 14.09
C ALA A 226 -14.99 10.96 15.17
N GLY A 227 -14.79 11.98 15.97
CA GLY A 227 -13.90 11.98 17.12
C GLY A 227 -14.48 11.20 18.30
N LEU A 228 -13.60 10.66 19.15
CA LEU A 228 -13.92 10.03 20.42
C LEU A 228 -13.41 10.91 21.56
N LEU A 229 -14.27 11.15 22.56
CA LEU A 229 -13.96 11.98 23.73
C LEU A 229 -13.69 11.09 24.94
N GLU A 230 -13.02 11.65 25.95
CA GLU A 230 -12.82 10.99 27.24
C GLU A 230 -14.16 10.61 27.88
N GLY A 231 -14.27 9.39 28.39
CA GLY A 231 -15.42 8.89 29.11
C GLY A 231 -16.43 8.08 28.29
N GLU A 232 -17.67 8.51 28.16
CA GLU A 232 -18.75 7.69 27.61
C GLU A 232 -18.80 7.65 26.08
N ASP A 233 -18.72 6.46 25.50
CA ASP A 233 -19.00 6.20 24.09
C ASP A 233 -20.53 6.12 23.86
N THR A 234 -21.18 7.26 23.75
CA THR A 234 -22.63 7.36 23.69
C THR A 234 -23.10 7.94 22.36
N GLY A 235 -23.37 7.06 21.38
CA GLY A 235 -24.16 7.37 20.16
C GLY A 235 -23.53 8.38 19.21
N GLN A 236 -23.91 8.30 17.94
CA GLN A 236 -23.39 9.14 16.86
C GLN A 236 -23.55 10.65 17.09
N GLU A 237 -24.67 11.08 17.71
CA GLU A 237 -24.97 12.50 17.95
C GLU A 237 -24.07 13.16 19.00
N ARG A 238 -23.29 12.37 19.73
CA ARG A 238 -22.40 12.84 20.80
C ARG A 238 -20.91 12.76 20.44
N ARG A 239 -20.60 12.52 19.17
CA ARG A 239 -19.24 12.48 18.64
C ARG A 239 -18.99 13.70 17.76
N PRO A 240 -17.85 14.42 17.94
CA PRO A 240 -17.44 15.48 17.03
C PRO A 240 -17.29 14.94 15.59
N PRO A 241 -17.95 15.52 14.58
CA PRO A 241 -17.81 15.08 13.20
C PRO A 241 -16.44 15.51 12.64
N LEU A 242 -15.76 14.59 11.95
CA LEU A 242 -14.48 14.83 11.28
C LEU A 242 -14.62 14.79 9.76
N ILE A 243 -15.37 13.82 9.23
CA ILE A 243 -15.72 13.76 7.80
C ILE A 243 -17.21 13.54 7.71
N TRP A 244 -17.89 14.44 6.99
CA TRP A 244 -19.33 14.34 6.78
C TRP A 244 -19.76 14.87 5.43
N ARG A 245 -20.98 14.51 5.04
CA ARG A 245 -21.66 15.02 3.85
C ARG A 245 -22.92 15.77 4.25
N ASN A 246 -23.13 16.93 3.64
CA ASN A 246 -24.41 17.64 3.63
C ASN A 246 -25.00 17.65 2.21
N THR A 247 -26.28 17.94 2.09
CA THR A 247 -26.96 18.20 0.81
C THR A 247 -27.42 19.66 0.79
N ALA A 248 -26.91 20.43 -0.15
CA ALA A 248 -27.30 21.82 -0.37
C ALA A 248 -27.86 21.96 -1.79
N GLY A 249 -29.14 22.28 -1.92
CA GLY A 249 -29.83 22.30 -3.21
C GLY A 249 -29.75 20.92 -3.90
N ARG A 250 -29.12 20.87 -5.06
CA ARG A 250 -28.85 19.62 -5.81
C ARG A 250 -27.40 19.11 -5.61
N ALA A 251 -26.56 19.87 -4.92
CA ALA A 251 -25.18 19.52 -4.69
C ALA A 251 -24.99 18.64 -3.45
N ARG A 252 -24.00 17.77 -3.51
CA ARG A 252 -23.48 17.03 -2.36
C ARG A 252 -22.21 17.69 -1.89
N VAL A 253 -22.17 18.09 -0.63
CA VAL A 253 -21.07 18.86 -0.06
C VAL A 253 -20.41 18.03 1.02
N PHE A 254 -19.15 17.70 0.82
CA PHE A 254 -18.32 16.99 1.79
C PHE A 254 -17.42 17.97 2.52
N ALA A 255 -17.24 17.73 3.79
CA ALA A 255 -16.31 18.46 4.64
C ALA A 255 -15.34 17.52 5.32
N VAL A 256 -14.07 17.90 5.35
CA VAL A 256 -13.00 17.21 6.05
C VAL A 256 -12.44 18.15 7.10
N LEU A 257 -12.40 17.69 8.34
CA LEU A 257 -11.79 18.37 9.47
C LEU A 257 -10.57 17.57 9.92
N GLY A 258 -9.38 18.17 9.84
CA GLY A 258 -8.08 17.51 10.05
C GLY A 258 -7.29 17.33 8.75
N GLY A 259 -6.06 16.82 8.86
CA GLY A 259 -5.09 16.70 7.76
C GLY A 259 -5.27 15.51 6.82
N TYR A 260 -6.41 14.83 6.81
CA TYR A 260 -6.64 13.58 6.09
C TYR A 260 -6.55 13.67 4.56
N MET A 261 -6.48 14.89 4.02
CA MET A 261 -6.34 15.16 2.58
C MET A 261 -4.92 15.61 2.19
N GLU A 262 -3.96 15.58 3.11
CA GLU A 262 -2.60 16.07 2.86
C GLU A 262 -1.62 14.96 2.45
N ASP A 263 -1.99 13.69 2.64
CA ASP A 263 -1.22 12.50 2.28
C ASP A 263 -2.10 11.45 1.56
N GLU A 264 -1.56 10.27 1.29
CA GLU A 264 -2.23 9.17 0.57
C GLU A 264 -3.51 8.68 1.27
N THR A 265 -3.74 9.05 2.53
CA THR A 265 -5.01 8.80 3.23
C THR A 265 -6.19 9.44 2.50
N GLY A 266 -5.97 10.54 1.81
CA GLY A 266 -6.98 11.21 0.98
C GLY A 266 -7.49 10.38 -0.21
N LEU A 267 -6.70 9.46 -0.76
CA LEU A 267 -7.06 8.71 -1.97
C LEU A 267 -8.34 7.89 -1.78
N GLY A 268 -8.41 7.07 -0.74
CA GLY A 268 -9.59 6.25 -0.46
C GLY A 268 -10.75 7.06 0.13
N ILE A 269 -10.45 8.14 0.83
CA ILE A 269 -11.48 9.09 1.31
C ILE A 269 -12.21 9.69 0.11
N LEU A 270 -11.50 10.10 -0.94
CA LEU A 270 -12.10 10.62 -2.18
C LEU A 270 -12.95 9.55 -2.88
N GLU A 271 -12.47 8.29 -2.98
CA GLU A 271 -13.29 7.20 -3.54
C GLU A 271 -14.51 6.88 -2.68
N GLY A 272 -14.39 6.92 -1.35
CA GLY A 272 -15.51 6.80 -0.43
C GLY A 272 -16.55 7.91 -0.63
N MET A 273 -16.12 9.16 -0.83
CA MET A 273 -17.01 10.29 -1.13
C MET A 273 -17.70 10.10 -2.48
N MET A 274 -17.02 9.56 -3.49
CA MET A 274 -17.64 9.29 -4.80
C MET A 274 -18.68 8.18 -4.69
N ALA A 275 -18.37 7.10 -3.99
CA ALA A 275 -19.32 6.02 -3.72
C ALA A 275 -20.61 6.54 -3.04
N GLU A 276 -20.47 7.47 -2.09
CA GLU A 276 -21.60 8.11 -1.39
C GLU A 276 -22.33 9.19 -2.21
N SER A 277 -21.74 9.64 -3.31
CA SER A 277 -22.32 10.65 -4.21
C SER A 277 -23.14 10.08 -5.34
N SER A 278 -22.98 8.78 -5.64
CA SER A 278 -23.49 8.12 -6.84
C SER A 278 -24.37 6.93 -6.49
N SER A 279 -25.21 6.49 -7.43
CA SER A 279 -25.96 5.24 -7.31
C SER A 279 -25.05 4.01 -7.45
N PHE A 280 -23.95 4.15 -8.16
CA PHE A 280 -22.84 3.20 -8.22
C PHE A 280 -21.55 3.96 -8.53
N GLU A 281 -20.45 3.42 -8.08
CA GLU A 281 -19.11 3.89 -8.44
C GLU A 281 -18.27 2.67 -8.84
N LEU A 282 -17.59 2.75 -9.99
CA LEU A 282 -16.72 1.71 -10.50
C LEU A 282 -15.40 2.36 -10.91
N TYR A 283 -14.30 1.83 -10.40
CA TYR A 283 -12.96 2.35 -10.67
C TYR A 283 -11.91 1.25 -10.66
N PRO A 284 -10.81 1.39 -11.42
CA PRO A 284 -9.77 0.37 -11.47
C PRO A 284 -8.97 0.32 -10.17
N VAL A 285 -8.47 -0.88 -9.85
CA VAL A 285 -7.57 -1.14 -8.73
C VAL A 285 -6.44 -2.08 -9.15
N VAL A 286 -5.32 -2.02 -8.44
CA VAL A 286 -4.14 -2.87 -8.72
C VAL A 286 -4.39 -4.31 -8.32
N ASN A 287 -5.07 -4.53 -7.19
CA ASN A 287 -5.29 -5.85 -6.60
C ASN A 287 -3.97 -6.58 -6.31
N ALA A 288 -3.06 -5.97 -5.56
CA ALA A 288 -1.76 -6.52 -5.21
C ALA A 288 -1.37 -6.23 -3.76
N GLN A 289 -0.99 -7.29 -3.04
CA GLN A 289 -0.51 -7.23 -1.66
C GLN A 289 0.88 -7.84 -1.61
N SER A 290 1.91 -7.03 -1.39
CA SER A 290 3.32 -7.43 -1.46
C SER A 290 4.00 -7.35 -0.09
N LEU A 291 4.97 -8.23 0.14
CA LEU A 291 5.88 -8.21 1.28
C LEU A 291 7.31 -8.07 0.76
N SER A 292 7.90 -6.92 0.96
CA SER A 292 9.28 -6.58 0.58
C SER A 292 10.21 -6.78 1.76
N VAL A 293 11.18 -7.67 1.61
CA VAL A 293 12.22 -7.94 2.61
C VAL A 293 13.52 -7.35 2.08
N ALA A 294 13.83 -6.13 2.51
CA ALA A 294 15.00 -5.40 2.04
C ALA A 294 16.29 -5.87 2.74
N ASP A 295 17.39 -5.79 2.01
CA ASP A 295 18.75 -6.12 2.47
C ASP A 295 18.90 -7.55 3.03
N TYR A 296 18.16 -8.49 2.43
CA TYR A 296 18.19 -9.90 2.86
C TYR A 296 17.93 -10.87 1.71
N PRO A 297 18.67 -11.99 1.66
CA PRO A 297 19.82 -12.33 2.49
C PRO A 297 21.10 -11.55 2.17
N SER A 298 22.03 -11.52 3.13
CA SER A 298 23.39 -11.02 2.97
C SER A 298 24.41 -12.15 3.06
N PHE A 299 25.57 -11.98 2.42
CA PHE A 299 26.57 -13.05 2.23
C PHE A 299 27.94 -12.72 2.82
N ALA A 300 28.23 -11.48 3.18
CA ALA A 300 29.45 -11.09 3.84
C ALA A 300 29.36 -11.26 5.37
N GLN A 301 30.47 -11.68 6.01
CA GLN A 301 30.52 -11.87 7.45
C GLN A 301 30.85 -10.55 8.18
N GLU A 302 29.98 -9.58 8.06
CA GLU A 302 30.13 -8.22 8.57
C GLU A 302 29.57 -8.08 10.00
N ASN A 303 29.91 -6.98 10.69
CA ASN A 303 29.42 -6.60 12.03
C ASN A 303 29.49 -7.74 13.06
N GLN A 304 30.51 -8.59 12.96
CA GLN A 304 30.66 -9.82 13.76
C GLN A 304 30.68 -9.56 15.27
N GLU A 305 31.37 -8.51 15.72
CA GLU A 305 31.48 -8.17 17.14
C GLU A 305 30.11 -7.86 17.75
N ASN A 306 29.30 -7.06 17.08
CA ASN A 306 27.99 -6.69 17.55
C ASN A 306 27.01 -7.87 17.51
N LEU A 307 27.01 -8.65 16.42
CA LEU A 307 26.18 -9.84 16.28
C LEU A 307 26.54 -10.92 17.32
N GLN A 308 27.84 -11.12 17.58
CA GLN A 308 28.29 -12.04 18.62
C GLN A 308 27.83 -11.59 20.02
N ARG A 309 27.83 -10.30 20.27
CA ARG A 309 27.35 -9.72 21.53
C ARG A 309 25.84 -9.93 21.71
N ILE A 310 25.05 -9.74 20.66
CA ILE A 310 23.58 -9.76 20.69
C ILE A 310 23.03 -11.18 20.59
N TYR A 311 23.53 -11.96 19.62
CA TYR A 311 23.00 -13.29 19.30
C TYR A 311 23.92 -14.44 19.73
N SER A 312 25.11 -14.15 20.27
CA SER A 312 26.15 -15.16 20.54
C SER A 312 26.51 -16.02 19.33
N SER A 313 26.35 -15.47 18.12
CA SER A 313 26.53 -16.15 16.84
C SER A 313 26.88 -15.16 15.74
N GLY A 314 27.56 -15.63 14.68
CA GLY A 314 27.85 -14.83 13.49
C GLY A 314 26.66 -14.71 12.54
N LEU A 315 26.75 -13.77 11.60
CA LEU A 315 25.69 -13.39 10.65
C LEU A 315 25.08 -14.59 9.92
N LYS A 316 25.92 -15.47 9.36
CA LYS A 316 25.46 -16.65 8.60
C LYS A 316 24.58 -17.58 9.44
N MET A 317 24.96 -17.85 10.69
CA MET A 317 24.19 -18.70 11.61
C MET A 317 22.88 -18.06 12.02
N VAL A 318 22.88 -16.75 12.34
CA VAL A 318 21.67 -15.99 12.68
C VAL A 318 20.74 -15.95 11.48
N SER A 319 21.24 -15.61 10.31
CA SER A 319 20.47 -15.52 9.07
C SER A 319 19.81 -16.85 8.69
N GLN A 320 20.58 -17.96 8.65
CA GLN A 320 20.08 -19.26 8.16
C GLN A 320 19.24 -20.03 9.18
N ASN A 321 19.55 -19.93 10.48
CA ASN A 321 18.93 -20.78 11.50
C ASN A 321 17.89 -20.08 12.37
N ILE A 322 17.90 -18.75 12.40
CA ILE A 322 16.97 -17.96 13.22
C ILE A 322 16.02 -17.17 12.30
N ILE A 323 16.58 -16.29 11.48
CA ILE A 323 15.78 -15.34 10.68
C ILE A 323 14.99 -16.08 9.60
N TRP A 324 15.67 -16.87 8.75
CA TRP A 324 15.03 -17.50 7.59
C TRP A 324 13.84 -18.41 7.95
N PRO A 325 13.95 -19.36 8.90
CA PRO A 325 12.81 -20.18 9.29
C PRO A 325 11.64 -19.39 9.87
N SER A 326 11.94 -18.32 10.61
CA SER A 326 10.94 -17.42 11.17
C SER A 326 10.21 -16.63 10.08
N LEU A 327 10.95 -16.09 9.10
CA LEU A 327 10.39 -15.38 7.94
C LEU A 327 9.49 -16.31 7.10
N LEU A 328 9.93 -17.54 6.82
CA LEU A 328 9.12 -18.54 6.13
C LEU A 328 7.84 -18.90 6.88
N SER A 329 7.91 -19.01 8.21
CA SER A 329 6.74 -19.28 9.03
C SER A 329 5.73 -18.13 8.95
N MET A 330 6.20 -16.89 9.06
CA MET A 330 5.38 -15.69 8.95
C MET A 330 4.71 -15.59 7.57
N SER A 331 5.48 -15.77 6.49
CA SER A 331 4.95 -15.76 5.11
C SER A 331 3.87 -16.82 4.91
N LYS A 332 4.08 -18.04 5.43
CA LYS A 332 3.08 -19.11 5.36
C LYS A 332 1.79 -18.78 6.12
N GLN A 333 1.90 -18.20 7.32
CA GLN A 333 0.75 -17.87 8.15
C GLN A 333 -0.10 -16.76 7.55
N SER A 334 0.54 -15.79 6.91
CA SER A 334 -0.10 -14.63 6.29
C SER A 334 -0.40 -14.81 4.81
N ALA A 335 0.01 -15.94 4.22
CA ALA A 335 -0.05 -16.24 2.77
C ALA A 335 0.67 -15.22 1.87
N PHE A 336 1.50 -14.34 2.41
CA PHE A 336 2.31 -13.43 1.61
C PHE A 336 3.40 -14.18 0.85
N LYS A 337 3.69 -13.71 -0.36
CA LYS A 337 4.81 -14.14 -1.20
C LYS A 337 5.94 -13.13 -1.01
N PRO A 338 7.00 -13.45 -0.24
CA PRO A 338 8.04 -12.47 0.02
C PRO A 338 8.87 -12.18 -1.23
N THR A 339 9.16 -10.90 -1.48
CA THR A 339 10.24 -10.50 -2.38
C THR A 339 11.44 -10.16 -1.51
N CYS A 340 12.48 -10.99 -1.58
CA CYS A 340 13.71 -10.81 -0.82
C CYS A 340 14.72 -10.04 -1.69
N PHE A 341 15.02 -8.82 -1.33
CA PHE A 341 16.00 -7.98 -2.02
C PHE A 341 17.39 -8.24 -1.44
N LEU A 342 18.16 -9.05 -2.17
CA LEU A 342 19.49 -9.49 -1.79
C LEU A 342 20.48 -8.32 -1.73
N THR A 343 21.29 -8.29 -0.69
CA THR A 343 22.49 -7.44 -0.62
C THR A 343 23.71 -8.32 -0.34
N PRO A 344 24.59 -8.57 -1.33
CA PRO A 344 25.79 -9.38 -1.11
C PRO A 344 26.62 -8.90 0.07
N GLN A 345 26.74 -7.59 0.20
CA GLN A 345 27.55 -6.93 1.22
C GLN A 345 26.93 -5.57 1.60
N PHE A 346 27.01 -5.20 2.87
CA PHE A 346 26.55 -3.90 3.37
C PHE A 346 27.63 -2.82 3.30
N LEU A 347 28.87 -3.18 3.67
CA LEU A 347 30.00 -2.26 3.84
C LEU A 347 31.20 -2.71 3.00
N TYR A 348 31.38 -2.12 1.83
CA TYR A 348 32.43 -2.49 0.88
C TYR A 348 33.83 -2.02 1.27
N GLU A 349 33.95 -1.14 2.26
CA GLU A 349 35.17 -0.51 2.70
C GLU A 349 35.87 -1.29 3.83
N ASP A 350 35.22 -2.27 4.45
CA ASP A 350 35.77 -3.02 5.60
C ASP A 350 36.71 -4.17 5.21
N GLY A 351 36.81 -4.46 3.91
CA GLY A 351 37.65 -5.53 3.37
C GLY A 351 37.10 -6.96 3.57
N THR A 352 35.85 -7.09 4.01
CA THR A 352 35.15 -8.36 4.09
C THR A 352 34.60 -8.73 2.70
N GLU A 353 34.79 -9.99 2.28
CA GLU A 353 34.27 -10.47 0.99
C GLU A 353 33.03 -11.36 1.21
N PRO A 354 32.00 -11.26 0.34
CA PRO A 354 30.82 -12.10 0.43
C PRO A 354 31.09 -13.56 0.02
N GLU A 355 30.50 -14.51 0.74
CA GLU A 355 30.64 -15.97 0.49
C GLU A 355 29.58 -16.44 -0.52
N ALA A 356 30.02 -16.89 -1.71
CA ALA A 356 29.11 -17.26 -2.82
C ALA A 356 28.30 -18.55 -2.59
N ASP A 357 28.75 -19.45 -1.70
CA ASP A 357 28.16 -20.77 -1.46
C ASP A 357 26.73 -20.74 -0.88
N GLY A 358 26.31 -19.60 -0.28
CA GLY A 358 24.97 -19.43 0.29
C GLY A 358 23.90 -19.03 -0.74
N LEU A 359 24.27 -18.48 -1.89
CA LEU A 359 23.31 -17.90 -2.84
C LEU A 359 22.30 -18.93 -3.37
N SER A 360 22.79 -20.08 -3.85
CA SER A 360 21.93 -21.13 -4.39
C SER A 360 20.96 -21.70 -3.36
N PHE A 361 21.36 -21.78 -2.09
CA PHE A 361 20.49 -22.18 -0.99
C PHE A 361 19.31 -21.21 -0.85
N TYR A 362 19.56 -19.89 -0.77
CA TYR A 362 18.51 -18.91 -0.59
C TYR A 362 17.61 -18.80 -1.82
N LEU A 363 18.17 -18.80 -3.03
CA LEU A 363 17.37 -18.79 -4.25
C LEU A 363 16.37 -19.96 -4.29
N LYS A 364 16.83 -21.17 -3.91
CA LYS A 364 15.95 -22.34 -3.80
C LYS A 364 14.84 -22.14 -2.78
N GLN A 365 15.18 -21.70 -1.58
CA GLN A 365 14.23 -21.53 -0.49
C GLN A 365 13.19 -20.45 -0.80
N ILE A 366 13.60 -19.34 -1.43
CA ILE A 366 12.71 -18.27 -1.88
C ILE A 366 11.71 -18.82 -2.90
N LYS A 367 12.18 -19.58 -3.89
CA LYS A 367 11.30 -20.23 -4.88
C LYS A 367 10.31 -21.20 -4.23
N ASP A 368 10.78 -22.06 -3.34
CA ASP A 368 9.96 -23.05 -2.65
C ASP A 368 8.86 -22.39 -1.79
N SER A 369 9.09 -21.14 -1.35
CA SER A 369 8.10 -20.30 -0.66
C SER A 369 7.18 -19.51 -1.61
N GLN A 370 7.30 -19.72 -2.93
CA GLN A 370 6.62 -18.91 -3.96
C GLN A 370 7.02 -17.42 -3.94
N GLY A 371 8.15 -17.12 -3.34
CA GLY A 371 8.72 -15.78 -3.29
C GLY A 371 9.56 -15.45 -4.52
N GLU A 372 10.13 -14.25 -4.51
CA GLU A 372 10.99 -13.71 -5.54
C GLU A 372 12.30 -13.20 -4.92
N ALA A 373 13.41 -13.33 -5.64
CA ALA A 373 14.66 -12.66 -5.29
C ALA A 373 14.80 -11.39 -6.13
N GLY A 374 14.89 -10.24 -5.47
CA GLY A 374 15.25 -8.96 -6.04
C GLY A 374 16.69 -8.58 -5.70
N TRP A 375 17.15 -7.45 -6.21
CA TRP A 375 18.43 -6.86 -5.82
C TRP A 375 18.19 -5.62 -4.95
N SER A 376 19.00 -5.45 -3.88
CA SER A 376 18.96 -4.25 -3.05
C SER A 376 20.07 -3.26 -3.42
N ALA A 377 19.69 -2.02 -3.67
CA ALA A 377 20.62 -0.90 -3.74
C ALA A 377 20.98 -0.33 -2.35
N GLY A 378 20.40 -0.88 -1.28
CA GLY A 378 20.69 -0.54 0.10
C GLY A 378 22.07 -0.99 0.57
N GLY A 379 22.36 -0.73 1.85
CA GLY A 379 23.62 -1.05 2.49
C GLY A 379 24.10 0.10 3.37
N LYS A 380 25.37 0.03 3.80
CA LYS A 380 26.01 1.03 4.67
C LYS A 380 27.14 1.81 3.97
N SER A 381 27.49 1.44 2.73
CA SER A 381 28.50 2.14 1.91
C SER A 381 27.90 3.33 1.17
N GLU A 382 28.70 4.36 0.97
CA GLU A 382 28.33 5.55 0.16
C GLU A 382 28.51 5.32 -1.35
N LEU A 383 28.22 4.12 -1.84
CA LEU A 383 28.30 3.80 -3.26
C LEU A 383 27.04 4.28 -4.00
N SER A 384 27.23 4.79 -5.21
CA SER A 384 26.09 5.01 -6.10
C SER A 384 25.45 3.66 -6.50
N PRO A 385 24.14 3.62 -6.82
CA PRO A 385 23.48 2.37 -7.23
C PRO A 385 24.20 1.63 -8.37
N GLY A 386 24.72 2.34 -9.37
CA GLY A 386 25.46 1.73 -10.48
C GLY A 386 26.83 1.16 -10.06
N GLU A 387 27.52 1.81 -9.12
CA GLU A 387 28.78 1.26 -8.57
C GLU A 387 28.54 0.04 -7.72
N LYS A 388 27.50 0.07 -6.87
CA LYS A 388 27.10 -1.08 -6.06
C LYS A 388 26.72 -2.26 -6.96
N TRP A 389 25.89 -2.03 -7.98
CA TRP A 389 25.51 -3.07 -8.93
C TRP A 389 26.71 -3.77 -9.58
N ARG A 390 27.70 -2.99 -10.03
CA ARG A 390 28.89 -3.57 -10.65
C ARG A 390 29.69 -4.47 -9.70
N ARG A 391 29.82 -4.09 -8.42
CA ARG A 391 30.45 -4.93 -7.40
C ARG A 391 29.63 -6.17 -7.08
N ASP A 392 28.33 -6.02 -6.91
CA ASP A 392 27.44 -7.14 -6.65
C ASP A 392 27.38 -8.12 -7.82
N GLN A 393 27.50 -7.65 -9.05
CA GLN A 393 27.58 -8.48 -10.25
C GLN A 393 28.84 -9.36 -10.27
N GLU A 394 29.96 -8.89 -9.72
CA GLU A 394 31.16 -9.72 -9.54
C GLU A 394 30.85 -10.92 -8.63
N PHE A 395 30.17 -10.70 -7.52
CA PHE A 395 29.71 -11.76 -6.61
C PHE A 395 28.75 -12.73 -7.32
N PHE A 396 27.74 -12.26 -8.03
CA PHE A 396 26.79 -13.11 -8.75
C PHE A 396 27.48 -13.94 -9.84
N THR A 397 28.47 -13.37 -10.50
CA THR A 397 29.29 -14.08 -11.50
C THR A 397 30.16 -15.15 -10.84
N GLN A 398 30.79 -14.84 -9.71
CA GLN A 398 31.60 -15.80 -8.94
C GLN A 398 30.75 -16.95 -8.41
N ALA A 399 29.50 -16.67 -8.02
CA ALA A 399 28.53 -17.68 -7.59
C ALA A 399 27.95 -18.50 -8.77
N GLU A 400 28.39 -18.26 -10.01
CA GLU A 400 27.87 -18.89 -11.23
C GLU A 400 26.33 -18.81 -11.35
N SER A 401 25.76 -17.72 -10.85
CA SER A 401 24.31 -17.52 -10.84
C SER A 401 23.83 -17.07 -12.21
N ALA A 402 22.88 -17.82 -12.76
CA ALA A 402 22.12 -17.41 -13.96
C ALA A 402 20.81 -16.70 -13.62
N TYR A 403 20.58 -16.39 -12.35
CA TYR A 403 19.35 -15.71 -11.91
C TYR A 403 19.32 -14.25 -12.42
N THR A 404 18.16 -13.84 -12.92
CA THR A 404 17.93 -12.50 -13.46
C THR A 404 17.08 -11.67 -12.50
N TYR A 405 17.57 -10.53 -12.09
CA TYR A 405 16.91 -9.63 -11.15
C TYR A 405 16.01 -8.65 -11.91
N THR A 406 14.70 -8.80 -11.78
CA THR A 406 13.69 -7.95 -12.41
C THR A 406 13.16 -6.87 -11.48
N ALA A 407 13.32 -7.06 -10.18
CA ALA A 407 12.92 -6.12 -9.13
C ALA A 407 14.14 -5.65 -8.32
N ALA A 408 14.16 -4.38 -7.97
CA ALA A 408 15.17 -3.82 -7.07
C ALA A 408 14.55 -3.01 -5.94
N PHE A 409 15.22 -2.98 -4.79
CA PHE A 409 14.89 -2.10 -3.67
C PHE A 409 15.79 -0.87 -3.69
N ALA A 410 15.16 0.29 -3.58
CA ALA A 410 15.82 1.58 -3.41
C ALA A 410 15.65 2.06 -1.97
N PRO A 411 16.73 2.36 -1.23
CA PRO A 411 16.61 3.06 0.03
C PRO A 411 16.01 4.47 -0.19
N GLU A 412 15.61 5.10 0.89
CA GLU A 412 14.98 6.43 0.86
C GLU A 412 15.76 7.43 -0.01
N GLY A 413 15.06 8.11 -0.91
CA GLY A 413 15.62 9.10 -1.82
C GLY A 413 16.47 8.54 -2.98
N ALA A 414 16.66 7.22 -3.10
CA ALA A 414 17.52 6.63 -4.12
C ALA A 414 16.79 6.14 -5.39
N ALA A 415 15.46 6.19 -5.44
CA ALA A 415 14.67 5.61 -6.53
C ALA A 415 15.01 6.19 -7.92
N GLU A 416 15.10 7.49 -8.05
CA GLU A 416 15.46 8.15 -9.32
C GLU A 416 16.89 7.83 -9.76
N SER A 417 17.85 7.83 -8.83
CA SER A 417 19.25 7.51 -9.15
C SER A 417 19.40 6.04 -9.56
N LEU A 418 18.63 5.14 -8.95
CA LEU A 418 18.56 3.74 -9.34
C LEU A 418 17.90 3.56 -10.71
N ALA A 419 16.82 4.28 -10.99
CA ALA A 419 16.18 4.28 -12.31
C ALA A 419 17.11 4.79 -13.42
N ALA A 420 17.95 5.78 -13.12
CA ALA A 420 18.98 6.25 -14.05
C ALA A 420 20.06 5.19 -14.31
N ALA A 421 20.40 4.38 -13.29
CA ALA A 421 21.34 3.26 -13.39
C ALA A 421 20.73 1.99 -14.03
N ALA A 422 19.43 1.96 -14.27
CA ALA A 422 18.73 0.80 -14.83
C ALA A 422 19.26 0.34 -16.21
N LYS A 423 19.96 1.21 -16.94
CA LYS A 423 20.66 0.87 -18.20
C LYS A 423 21.78 -0.14 -17.98
N GLU A 424 22.36 -0.19 -16.79
CA GLU A 424 23.40 -1.14 -16.38
C GLU A 424 22.81 -2.46 -15.86
N ILE A 425 21.48 -2.48 -15.60
CA ILE A 425 20.70 -3.63 -15.12
C ILE A 425 19.60 -3.94 -16.15
N PRO A 426 19.95 -4.60 -17.26
CA PRO A 426 19.07 -4.66 -18.46
C PRO A 426 17.71 -5.30 -18.20
N GLU A 427 17.62 -6.18 -17.21
CA GLU A 427 16.38 -6.92 -16.90
C GLU A 427 15.54 -6.24 -15.82
N LEU A 428 15.99 -5.12 -15.25
CA LEU A 428 15.23 -4.38 -14.23
C LEU A 428 13.93 -3.84 -14.79
N ARG A 429 12.83 -4.15 -14.13
CA ARG A 429 11.46 -3.78 -14.51
C ARG A 429 10.78 -2.88 -13.49
N THR A 430 11.08 -3.09 -12.21
CA THR A 430 10.42 -2.38 -11.14
C THR A 430 11.38 -2.04 -10.02
N ILE A 431 11.17 -0.89 -9.43
CA ILE A 431 11.87 -0.42 -8.23
C ILE A 431 10.85 -0.30 -7.10
N THR A 432 11.18 -0.90 -5.97
CA THR A 432 10.42 -0.79 -4.72
C THR A 432 11.18 0.12 -3.77
N GLY A 433 10.50 1.07 -3.13
CA GLY A 433 11.12 2.00 -2.18
C GLY A 433 10.10 2.88 -1.48
N GLU A 434 10.54 3.68 -0.53
CA GLU A 434 9.69 4.70 0.09
C GLU A 434 9.55 5.87 -0.88
N ALA A 435 8.30 6.31 -1.13
CA ALA A 435 8.04 7.49 -1.94
C ALA A 435 8.45 8.75 -1.17
N ALA A 436 9.06 9.71 -1.84
CA ALA A 436 9.31 11.00 -1.24
C ALA A 436 7.99 11.79 -1.09
N GLU A 437 7.99 12.79 -0.23
CA GLU A 437 6.81 13.63 0.01
C GLU A 437 6.28 14.23 -1.30
N GLY A 438 5.02 13.99 -1.61
CA GLY A 438 4.37 14.46 -2.85
C GLY A 438 4.62 13.61 -4.09
N GLU A 439 5.49 12.59 -4.02
CA GLU A 439 5.66 11.64 -5.12
C GLU A 439 4.51 10.64 -5.19
N ALA A 440 4.29 10.13 -6.40
CA ALA A 440 3.23 9.15 -6.62
C ALA A 440 3.65 7.77 -6.10
N LEU A 441 2.74 7.13 -5.33
CA LEU A 441 2.94 5.79 -4.79
C LEU A 441 3.19 4.74 -5.89
N LEU A 442 2.53 4.91 -7.04
CA LEU A 442 2.65 4.05 -8.21
C LEU A 442 2.88 4.92 -9.45
N SER A 443 4.00 4.72 -10.14
CA SER A 443 4.35 5.53 -11.31
C SER A 443 5.29 4.79 -12.26
N PHE A 444 5.58 5.40 -13.40
CA PHE A 444 6.71 5.05 -14.24
C PHE A 444 7.87 6.02 -13.94
N LEU A 445 9.02 5.50 -13.54
CA LEU A 445 10.26 6.28 -13.39
C LEU A 445 10.96 6.48 -14.73
N SER A 446 10.81 5.53 -15.64
CA SER A 446 11.33 5.58 -17.00
C SER A 446 10.45 4.73 -17.94
N GLU A 447 10.74 4.72 -19.24
CA GLU A 447 9.96 3.98 -20.24
C GLU A 447 9.78 2.48 -19.92
N GLY A 448 10.76 1.86 -19.25
CA GLY A 448 10.73 0.43 -18.94
C GLY A 448 10.60 0.08 -17.45
N VAL A 449 10.69 1.06 -16.55
CA VAL A 449 10.81 0.82 -15.11
C VAL A 449 9.67 1.51 -14.36
N THR A 450 8.94 0.74 -13.57
CA THR A 450 7.90 1.26 -12.66
C THR A 450 8.45 1.49 -11.26
N PHE A 451 7.74 2.32 -10.51
CA PHE A 451 7.91 2.50 -9.07
C PHE A 451 6.73 1.90 -8.32
N GLN A 452 7.04 1.16 -7.28
CA GLN A 452 6.09 0.56 -6.35
C GLN A 452 6.42 1.03 -4.94
N GLY A 453 5.70 2.04 -4.48
CA GLY A 453 5.91 2.63 -3.16
C GLY A 453 5.65 1.66 -2.02
N ILE A 454 6.52 1.68 -1.02
CA ILE A 454 6.27 1.07 0.29
C ILE A 454 5.13 1.83 0.96
N THR A 455 4.15 1.10 1.45
CA THR A 455 3.00 1.69 2.14
C THR A 455 3.18 1.71 3.65
N HIS A 456 3.80 0.67 4.21
CA HIS A 456 3.95 0.50 5.66
C HIS A 456 5.22 -0.30 5.98
N ARG A 457 5.74 -0.08 7.20
CA ARG A 457 6.78 -0.93 7.77
C ARG A 457 6.15 -2.01 8.66
N ALA A 458 6.64 -3.24 8.57
CA ALA A 458 6.05 -4.38 9.27
C ALA A 458 6.14 -4.26 10.79
N GLU A 459 7.26 -3.74 11.32
CA GLU A 459 7.56 -3.64 12.75
C GLU A 459 6.88 -2.45 13.43
N ARG A 460 6.49 -1.43 12.65
CA ARG A 460 5.81 -0.23 13.15
C ARG A 460 4.42 -0.17 12.56
N TYR A 461 3.44 0.05 13.39
CA TYR A 461 2.06 0.20 12.92
C TYR A 461 1.23 0.94 13.97
N CYS A 462 0.94 2.20 13.67
CA CYS A 462 0.09 3.08 14.46
C CYS A 462 -1.35 3.10 13.94
N TYR A 463 -2.24 3.79 14.60
CA TYR A 463 -3.65 3.90 14.17
C TYR A 463 -3.80 4.76 12.89
N SER A 464 -2.95 5.76 12.70
CA SER A 464 -2.87 6.51 11.43
C SER A 464 -2.46 5.60 10.27
N ASP A 465 -1.54 4.66 10.50
CA ASP A 465 -1.13 3.67 9.49
C ASP A 465 -2.30 2.77 9.09
N ASP A 466 -3.17 2.34 10.03
CA ASP A 466 -4.35 1.54 9.69
C ASP A 466 -5.38 2.35 8.90
N LEU A 467 -5.63 3.60 9.27
CA LEU A 467 -6.52 4.48 8.52
C LEU A 467 -6.01 4.70 7.09
N ARG A 468 -4.71 4.96 6.92
CA ARG A 468 -4.05 5.07 5.62
C ARG A 468 -4.12 3.76 4.85
N ASN A 469 -3.86 2.61 5.48
CA ASN A 469 -4.01 1.30 4.84
C ASN A 469 -5.43 1.06 4.33
N ARG A 470 -6.46 1.34 5.13
CA ARG A 470 -7.88 1.24 4.71
C ARG A 470 -8.18 2.14 3.50
N SER A 471 -7.63 3.34 3.51
CA SER A 471 -7.73 4.25 2.38
C SER A 471 -7.06 3.68 1.13
N LEU A 472 -5.84 3.21 1.21
CA LEU A 472 -5.11 2.63 0.08
C LEU A 472 -5.77 1.35 -0.44
N GLN A 473 -6.31 0.50 0.45
CA GLN A 473 -7.09 -0.66 0.04
C GLN A 473 -8.38 -0.24 -0.69
N THR A 474 -9.03 0.83 -0.23
CA THR A 474 -10.23 1.37 -0.86
C THR A 474 -9.93 1.96 -2.24
N ALA A 475 -8.86 2.73 -2.39
CA ALA A 475 -8.53 3.39 -3.65
C ALA A 475 -7.84 2.48 -4.66
N LEU A 476 -6.97 1.59 -4.22
CA LEU A 476 -6.01 0.89 -5.07
C LEU A 476 -6.06 -0.65 -4.92
N GLY A 477 -6.62 -1.18 -3.83
CA GLY A 477 -6.46 -2.59 -3.51
C GLY A 477 -4.98 -2.98 -3.42
N TYR A 478 -4.13 -2.07 -2.94
CA TYR A 478 -2.68 -2.20 -2.96
C TYR A 478 -2.07 -1.97 -1.59
N THR A 479 -1.11 -2.81 -1.26
CA THR A 479 -0.15 -2.58 -0.18
C THR A 479 1.20 -3.18 -0.53
N ASN A 480 2.26 -2.56 -0.02
CA ASN A 480 3.61 -3.07 -0.07
C ASN A 480 4.25 -2.87 1.32
N ILE A 481 4.39 -3.97 2.05
CA ILE A 481 4.87 -3.97 3.43
C ILE A 481 6.38 -4.16 3.41
N LEU A 482 7.12 -3.27 4.04
CA LEU A 482 8.58 -3.36 4.16
C LEU A 482 8.97 -4.10 5.45
N MET A 483 9.87 -5.05 5.31
CA MET A 483 10.73 -5.58 6.36
C MET A 483 12.17 -5.15 6.07
N ASP A 484 12.67 -4.19 6.83
CA ASP A 484 14.03 -3.69 6.70
C ASP A 484 15.00 -4.52 7.55
N MET A 485 15.77 -5.38 6.89
CA MET A 485 16.73 -6.26 7.56
C MET A 485 18.07 -5.59 7.83
N GLY A 486 18.33 -4.45 7.22
CA GLY A 486 19.50 -3.63 7.51
C GLY A 486 19.56 -3.25 8.98
N SER A 487 18.44 -2.85 9.57
CA SER A 487 18.34 -2.53 11.01
C SER A 487 18.59 -3.76 11.89
N VAL A 488 18.13 -4.95 11.49
CA VAL A 488 18.32 -6.19 12.25
C VAL A 488 19.78 -6.63 12.29
N PHE A 489 20.53 -6.40 11.20
CA PHE A 489 21.96 -6.76 11.14
C PHE A 489 22.90 -5.68 11.70
N TRP A 490 22.41 -4.44 11.81
CA TRP A 490 23.09 -3.31 12.48
C TRP A 490 22.19 -2.68 13.54
N PRO A 491 21.77 -3.41 14.57
CA PRO A 491 20.85 -2.89 15.56
C PRO A 491 21.50 -1.79 16.39
N GLU A 492 20.81 -0.67 16.49
CA GLU A 492 21.16 0.45 17.37
C GLU A 492 20.49 0.31 18.74
N THR A 493 19.31 -0.33 18.75
CA THR A 493 18.49 -0.51 19.96
C THR A 493 18.16 -2.00 20.20
N GLU A 494 17.64 -2.31 21.40
CA GLU A 494 17.17 -3.65 21.72
C GLU A 494 15.86 -4.04 20.96
N GLU A 495 15.10 -3.07 20.50
CA GLU A 495 13.89 -3.28 19.70
C GLU A 495 14.19 -3.86 18.31
N GLU A 496 15.36 -3.54 17.75
CA GLU A 496 15.81 -4.01 16.42
C GLU A 496 16.34 -5.44 16.45
N ARG A 497 16.44 -6.07 17.61
CA ARG A 497 16.73 -7.50 17.71
C ARG A 497 15.64 -8.32 17.02
N TRP A 498 16.04 -9.33 16.27
CA TRP A 498 15.15 -10.16 15.47
C TRP A 498 13.93 -10.67 16.25
N GLU A 499 14.10 -11.11 17.49
CA GLU A 499 13.02 -11.66 18.30
C GLU A 499 11.90 -10.63 18.52
N ARG A 500 12.24 -9.36 18.82
CA ARG A 500 11.29 -8.27 19.00
C ARG A 500 10.74 -7.82 17.66
N TYR A 501 11.62 -7.60 16.68
CA TYR A 501 11.26 -7.20 15.33
C TYR A 501 10.26 -8.18 14.71
N SER A 502 10.57 -9.47 14.73
CA SER A 502 9.70 -10.50 14.15
C SER A 502 8.38 -10.67 14.90
N GLN A 503 8.38 -10.50 16.22
CA GLN A 503 7.16 -10.51 17.01
C GLN A 503 6.24 -9.35 16.64
N ALA A 504 6.77 -8.13 16.54
CA ALA A 504 6.02 -6.95 16.14
C ALA A 504 5.50 -7.10 14.70
N ALA A 505 6.37 -7.44 13.74
CA ALA A 505 6.00 -7.62 12.33
C ALA A 505 4.93 -8.70 12.15
N SER A 506 5.10 -9.88 12.76
CA SER A 506 4.13 -10.97 12.69
C SER A 506 2.79 -10.60 13.32
N GLY A 507 2.82 -9.92 14.47
CA GLY A 507 1.62 -9.43 15.14
C GLY A 507 0.86 -8.42 14.30
N ASN A 508 1.56 -7.44 13.74
CA ASN A 508 0.97 -6.41 12.89
C ASN A 508 0.38 -7.02 11.61
N ILE A 509 1.15 -7.81 10.85
CA ILE A 509 0.69 -8.46 9.62
C ILE A 509 -0.53 -9.36 9.90
N GLY A 510 -0.51 -10.16 10.96
CA GLY A 510 -1.60 -11.06 11.31
C GLY A 510 -2.87 -10.36 11.79
N THR A 511 -2.77 -9.13 12.28
CA THR A 511 -3.92 -8.36 12.80
C THR A 511 -4.52 -7.46 11.72
N TRP A 512 -3.70 -6.60 11.10
CA TRP A 512 -4.20 -5.49 10.29
C TRP A 512 -4.43 -5.84 8.83
N TRP A 513 -3.63 -6.74 8.23
CA TRP A 513 -3.78 -7.13 6.82
C TRP A 513 -4.73 -8.30 6.57
N LYS A 514 -5.14 -9.00 7.61
CA LYS A 514 -6.11 -10.11 7.47
C LYS A 514 -7.47 -9.66 6.91
N LEU A 515 -7.87 -8.43 7.14
CA LEU A 515 -9.11 -7.86 6.59
C LEU A 515 -9.09 -7.79 5.06
N TYR A 516 -7.91 -7.82 4.45
CA TYR A 516 -7.69 -7.65 3.01
C TYR A 516 -7.22 -8.95 2.32
N ASP A 517 -7.50 -10.11 2.91
CA ASP A 517 -7.19 -11.42 2.30
C ASP A 517 -7.97 -11.69 1.00
N CYS A 518 -8.95 -10.86 0.69
CA CYS A 518 -9.66 -10.84 -0.59
C CYS A 518 -8.83 -10.34 -1.76
N PHE A 519 -7.78 -9.55 -1.51
CA PHE A 519 -6.85 -9.11 -2.52
C PHE A 519 -5.70 -10.09 -2.67
N ASP A 520 -5.19 -10.21 -3.90
CA ASP A 520 -4.17 -11.20 -4.24
C ASP A 520 -2.81 -10.87 -3.61
N LYS A 521 -2.18 -11.88 -3.02
CA LYS A 521 -0.80 -11.79 -2.53
C LYS A 521 0.16 -11.97 -3.71
N THR A 522 1.07 -11.01 -3.89
CA THR A 522 1.97 -10.92 -5.06
C THR A 522 3.42 -10.76 -4.65
N THR A 523 4.33 -11.22 -5.52
CA THR A 523 5.72 -10.75 -5.50
C THR A 523 5.82 -9.37 -6.15
N ALA A 524 6.99 -8.72 -6.09
CA ALA A 524 7.20 -7.41 -6.71
C ALA A 524 7.00 -7.43 -8.24
N THR A 525 7.48 -8.48 -8.93
CA THR A 525 7.28 -8.60 -10.39
C THR A 525 5.83 -8.96 -10.76
N GLU A 526 5.15 -9.78 -9.96
CA GLU A 526 3.72 -10.03 -10.15
C GLU A 526 2.89 -8.75 -9.95
N ALA A 527 3.25 -7.94 -8.95
CA ALA A 527 2.64 -6.63 -8.72
C ALA A 527 2.96 -5.64 -9.86
N ASP A 528 4.20 -5.62 -10.35
CA ASP A 528 4.61 -4.77 -11.49
C ASP A 528 3.73 -4.99 -12.71
N ALA A 529 3.45 -6.23 -13.08
CA ALA A 529 2.57 -6.54 -14.20
C ALA A 529 1.16 -5.93 -14.02
N ARG A 530 0.64 -5.95 -12.79
CA ARG A 530 -0.66 -5.35 -12.44
C ARG A 530 -0.60 -3.83 -12.40
N VAL A 531 0.45 -3.26 -11.83
CA VAL A 531 0.70 -1.80 -11.80
C VAL A 531 0.77 -1.24 -13.22
N ARG A 532 1.54 -1.88 -14.12
CA ARG A 532 1.62 -1.48 -15.54
C ARG A 532 0.26 -1.51 -16.22
N ASN A 533 -0.50 -2.58 -16.01
CA ASN A 533 -1.85 -2.71 -16.56
C ASN A 533 -2.77 -1.62 -15.99
N PHE A 534 -2.77 -1.42 -14.67
CA PHE A 534 -3.54 -0.40 -13.98
C PHE A 534 -3.21 1.03 -14.45
N LEU A 535 -1.92 1.37 -14.60
CA LEU A 535 -1.52 2.69 -15.07
C LEU A 535 -1.87 2.92 -16.54
N ALA A 536 -1.81 1.87 -17.38
CA ALA A 536 -2.01 1.97 -18.83
C ALA A 536 -3.49 1.91 -19.27
N LEU A 537 -4.34 1.18 -18.55
CA LEU A 537 -5.73 1.00 -18.95
C LEU A 537 -6.53 2.29 -18.85
N ASP A 538 -7.56 2.36 -19.70
CA ASP A 538 -8.67 3.30 -19.60
C ASP A 538 -10.00 2.53 -19.64
N PHE A 539 -11.10 3.15 -19.23
CA PHE A 539 -12.39 2.47 -19.19
C PHE A 539 -13.56 3.43 -19.29
N THR A 540 -14.70 2.87 -19.71
CA THR A 540 -16.00 3.52 -19.63
C THR A 540 -17.02 2.57 -18.99
N ALA A 541 -17.88 3.09 -18.12
CA ALA A 541 -18.90 2.31 -17.45
C ALA A 541 -20.26 3.01 -17.52
N PHE A 542 -21.29 2.25 -17.91
CA PHE A 542 -22.67 2.76 -18.00
C PHE A 542 -23.61 1.79 -17.32
N ARG A 543 -24.50 2.33 -16.49
CA ARG A 543 -25.57 1.55 -15.88
C ARG A 543 -26.84 1.60 -16.72
N GLU A 544 -27.34 0.43 -17.10
CA GLU A 544 -28.61 0.25 -17.80
C GLU A 544 -29.53 -0.61 -16.94
N ASN A 545 -30.46 0.01 -16.21
CA ASN A 545 -31.44 -0.66 -15.36
C ASN A 545 -30.82 -1.73 -14.41
N GLU A 546 -30.73 -2.97 -14.86
CA GLU A 546 -30.29 -4.14 -14.11
C GLU A 546 -28.90 -4.65 -14.50
N SER A 547 -28.16 -3.87 -15.25
CA SER A 547 -26.78 -4.20 -15.61
C SER A 547 -25.89 -2.97 -15.68
N ILE A 548 -24.59 -3.20 -15.50
CA ILE A 548 -23.54 -2.22 -15.76
C ILE A 548 -22.72 -2.78 -16.92
N ARG A 549 -22.59 -2.00 -18.00
CA ARG A 549 -21.67 -2.29 -19.09
C ARG A 549 -20.36 -1.60 -18.81
N LEU A 550 -19.29 -2.37 -18.82
CA LEU A 550 -17.92 -1.91 -18.64
C LEU A 550 -17.15 -2.23 -19.93
N ARG A 551 -16.53 -1.21 -20.51
CA ARG A 551 -15.58 -1.35 -21.61
C ARG A 551 -14.21 -0.90 -21.11
N VAL A 552 -13.20 -1.76 -21.29
CA VAL A 552 -11.81 -1.50 -20.87
C VAL A 552 -10.95 -1.38 -22.11
N GLU A 553 -10.16 -0.32 -22.18
CA GLU A 553 -9.24 -0.04 -23.28
C GLU A 553 -7.79 -0.15 -22.76
N ASN A 554 -6.84 -0.42 -23.66
CA ASN A 554 -5.41 -0.56 -23.37
C ASN A 554 -5.04 -1.61 -22.31
N ARG A 555 -5.93 -2.57 -22.05
CA ARG A 555 -5.69 -3.66 -21.11
C ARG A 555 -4.61 -4.61 -21.62
N ARG A 556 -3.67 -4.98 -20.78
CA ARG A 556 -2.53 -5.87 -21.10
C ARG A 556 -2.61 -7.23 -20.41
N GLY A 557 -3.70 -7.52 -19.73
CA GLY A 557 -3.92 -8.74 -18.96
C GLY A 557 -5.24 -8.64 -18.19
N PRO A 558 -5.54 -9.53 -17.28
CA PRO A 558 -6.68 -9.37 -16.38
C PRO A 558 -6.57 -8.03 -15.63
N ALA A 559 -7.67 -7.29 -15.55
CA ALA A 559 -7.74 -6.02 -14.82
C ALA A 559 -8.75 -6.13 -13.67
N SER A 560 -8.49 -5.45 -12.59
CA SER A 560 -9.35 -5.45 -11.42
C SER A 560 -10.01 -4.09 -11.22
N PHE A 561 -11.26 -4.11 -10.79
CA PHE A 561 -12.07 -2.94 -10.49
C PHE A 561 -12.77 -3.11 -9.15
N LEU A 562 -12.95 -2.02 -8.43
CA LEU A 562 -13.88 -1.97 -7.31
C LEU A 562 -15.21 -1.38 -7.77
N LEU A 563 -16.29 -2.10 -7.49
CA LEU A 563 -17.66 -1.64 -7.68
C LEU A 563 -18.27 -1.37 -6.31
N ARG A 564 -18.71 -0.14 -6.10
CA ARG A 564 -19.52 0.29 -4.95
C ARG A 564 -20.93 0.53 -5.44
N ILE A 565 -21.91 -0.15 -4.86
CA ILE A 565 -23.33 -0.08 -5.29
C ILE A 565 -24.24 -0.30 -4.08
N HIS A 566 -25.20 0.62 -3.86
CA HIS A 566 -25.99 0.65 -2.64
C HIS A 566 -27.39 0.06 -2.77
N ASP A 567 -27.94 0.00 -3.97
CA ASP A 567 -29.34 -0.34 -4.21
C ASP A 567 -29.57 -1.77 -4.72
N LYS A 568 -28.53 -2.45 -5.22
CA LYS A 568 -28.60 -3.81 -5.79
C LYS A 568 -27.35 -4.60 -5.50
N ASP A 569 -27.48 -5.93 -5.50
CA ASP A 569 -26.34 -6.84 -5.46
C ASP A 569 -25.89 -7.25 -6.85
N VAL A 570 -24.61 -7.64 -7.01
CA VAL A 570 -24.09 -8.26 -8.23
C VAL A 570 -24.54 -9.71 -8.28
N ARG A 571 -25.18 -10.09 -9.39
CA ARG A 571 -25.67 -11.45 -9.65
C ARG A 571 -24.67 -12.29 -10.44
N SER A 572 -24.10 -11.72 -11.49
CA SER A 572 -23.11 -12.38 -12.36
C SER A 572 -22.31 -11.37 -13.16
N VAL A 573 -21.14 -11.78 -13.63
CA VAL A 573 -20.28 -10.99 -14.52
C VAL A 573 -19.98 -11.83 -15.76
N SER A 574 -20.28 -11.29 -16.94
CA SER A 574 -19.89 -11.88 -18.23
C SER A 574 -18.59 -11.23 -18.69
N GLY A 575 -17.61 -12.01 -19.11
CA GLY A 575 -16.27 -11.53 -19.49
C GLY A 575 -15.32 -11.34 -18.30
N GLY A 576 -15.69 -11.89 -17.12
CA GLY A 576 -14.89 -11.78 -15.91
C GLY A 576 -15.46 -12.56 -14.74
N SER A 577 -15.01 -12.23 -13.54
CA SER A 577 -15.49 -12.79 -12.27
C SER A 577 -15.70 -11.68 -11.24
N PHE A 578 -16.35 -12.01 -10.13
CA PHE A 578 -16.50 -11.07 -9.01
C PHE A 578 -16.38 -11.77 -7.67
N PHE A 579 -15.97 -10.98 -6.69
CA PHE A 579 -15.94 -11.37 -5.28
C PHE A 579 -16.61 -10.27 -4.44
N LYS A 580 -17.54 -10.64 -3.56
CA LYS A 580 -18.19 -9.69 -2.65
C LYS A 580 -17.27 -9.41 -1.47
N LEU A 581 -16.81 -8.16 -1.34
CA LEU A 581 -15.96 -7.71 -0.25
C LEU A 581 -16.78 -7.41 1.00
N GLU A 582 -17.80 -6.58 0.82
CA GLU A 582 -18.70 -6.09 1.86
C GLU A 582 -20.13 -5.99 1.31
N LYS A 583 -21.06 -5.49 2.11
CA LYS A 583 -22.45 -5.34 1.73
C LYS A 583 -22.62 -4.64 0.38
N ASP A 584 -21.92 -3.52 0.19
CA ASP A 584 -22.08 -2.63 -0.95
C ASP A 584 -20.79 -2.52 -1.80
N ALA A 585 -19.86 -3.47 -1.65
CA ALA A 585 -18.56 -3.45 -2.32
C ALA A 585 -18.21 -4.81 -2.94
N TYR A 586 -17.73 -4.77 -4.20
CA TYR A 586 -17.38 -5.93 -4.99
C TYR A 586 -16.05 -5.72 -5.69
N LEU A 587 -15.17 -6.72 -5.65
CA LEU A 587 -14.00 -6.80 -6.51
C LEU A 587 -14.40 -7.49 -7.82
N ILE A 588 -14.27 -6.80 -8.93
CA ILE A 588 -14.57 -7.31 -10.27
C ILE A 588 -13.25 -7.55 -10.99
N THR A 589 -12.99 -8.77 -11.43
CA THR A 589 -11.83 -9.07 -12.27
C THR A 589 -12.30 -9.34 -13.68
N VAL A 590 -11.79 -8.58 -14.64
CA VAL A 590 -12.17 -8.64 -16.04
C VAL A 590 -11.07 -9.30 -16.87
N SER A 591 -11.48 -10.20 -17.77
CA SER A 591 -10.61 -10.92 -18.70
C SER A 591 -10.89 -10.58 -20.17
N GLU A 592 -11.96 -9.84 -20.43
CA GLU A 592 -12.38 -9.39 -21.75
C GLU A 592 -12.48 -7.85 -21.77
N ASP A 593 -12.47 -7.24 -22.94
CA ASP A 593 -12.52 -5.77 -23.07
C ASP A 593 -13.95 -5.24 -22.94
N GLU A 594 -14.95 -6.05 -23.20
CA GLU A 594 -16.37 -5.73 -22.97
C GLU A 594 -16.94 -6.67 -21.92
N VAL A 595 -17.42 -6.10 -20.83
CA VAL A 595 -17.89 -6.83 -19.65
C VAL A 595 -19.29 -6.35 -19.29
N GLN A 596 -20.16 -7.30 -18.97
CA GLN A 596 -21.48 -7.00 -18.45
C GLN A 596 -21.62 -7.51 -17.01
N ILE A 597 -21.87 -6.60 -16.08
CA ILE A 597 -22.15 -6.89 -14.67
C ILE A 597 -23.66 -6.88 -14.50
N ASN A 598 -24.26 -8.05 -14.25
CA ASN A 598 -25.69 -8.17 -14.05
C ASN A 598 -26.03 -8.02 -12.56
N LEU A 599 -27.03 -7.21 -12.28
CA LEU A 599 -27.49 -6.88 -10.94
C LEU A 599 -28.73 -7.73 -10.58
N THR A 600 -29.01 -7.83 -9.30
CA THR A 600 -30.26 -8.44 -8.79
C THR A 600 -31.46 -7.54 -9.10
N ASN A 601 -32.65 -8.16 -9.19
CA ASN A 601 -33.90 -7.43 -9.38
C ASN A 601 -34.28 -6.63 -8.12
#